data_c4bf8094ab07fb908d52247d50f5cbb3
#
_entry.id   c4bf8094ab07fb908d52247d50f5cbb3
#
_cell.length_a   1.000
_cell.length_b   1.000
_cell.length_c   1.000
_cell.angle_alpha   90.00
_cell.angle_beta   90.00
_cell.angle_gamma   90.00
#
_symmetry.space_group_name_H-M   'P 1'
#
loop_
_entity.id
_entity.type
_entity.pdbx_description
1 polymer ?
#
loop_
_entity_poly.entity_id
_entity_poly.type
_entity_poly.pdbx_seq_one_letter_code
_entity_poly.pdbx_strand_id
1 'polypeptide(L)'
;MIDIGVTGLVKSFDLEKKILDGLTFQIDTGERVGILGRNGAGKTTLFKILTGELDYDEGEVFIAPGKRLGLISQIPVYPAEYTVEDVLRTAFSRMERLKGEMDALAEKMAAGDSSAATLTRYGDLSARFEGLGGWDTDTAVSKVANGLTIDDSMRSRLFSELSGGEKTRVNLGRLILEDTDILLLDEPTNHLDLQATMWLEEYISKFRGTVLT
;
A
#
# COMPACT_ATOMS: atom_id res chain seq x y z
N MET A 1 6.33 -1.24 -20.27
CA MET A 1 6.26 -2.60 -19.65
C MET A 1 4.90 -2.68 -18.96
N ILE A 2 4.18 -3.78 -19.14
CA ILE A 2 2.83 -3.94 -18.57
C ILE A 2 2.95 -4.28 -17.07
N ASP A 3 2.33 -3.50 -16.21
CA ASP A 3 2.21 -3.74 -14.77
C ASP A 3 0.93 -4.51 -14.43
N ILE A 4 -0.18 -4.19 -15.11
CA ILE A 4 -1.47 -4.88 -14.94
C ILE A 4 -2.00 -5.26 -16.31
N GLY A 5 -2.41 -6.51 -16.48
CA GLY A 5 -3.12 -7.00 -17.67
C GLY A 5 -4.39 -7.74 -17.26
N VAL A 6 -5.50 -7.44 -17.90
CA VAL A 6 -6.78 -8.11 -17.69
C VAL A 6 -7.34 -8.46 -19.05
N THR A 7 -7.72 -9.72 -19.25
CA THR A 7 -8.24 -10.21 -20.52
C THR A 7 -9.50 -11.03 -20.33
N GLY A 8 -10.61 -10.57 -20.88
CA GLY A 8 -11.88 -11.29 -20.89
C GLY A 8 -12.44 -11.59 -19.48
N LEU A 9 -12.17 -10.73 -18.50
CA LEU A 9 -12.52 -10.97 -17.11
C LEU A 9 -14.03 -10.99 -16.90
N VAL A 10 -14.54 -12.09 -16.32
CA VAL A 10 -15.94 -12.25 -15.94
C VAL A 10 -16.06 -12.54 -14.46
N LYS A 11 -17.00 -11.86 -13.81
CA LYS A 11 -17.39 -12.13 -12.43
C LYS A 11 -18.88 -11.98 -12.23
N SER A 12 -19.48 -13.02 -11.62
CA SER A 12 -20.88 -13.05 -11.17
C SER A 12 -20.93 -13.37 -9.68
N PHE A 13 -21.92 -12.84 -8.97
CA PHE A 13 -22.22 -13.23 -7.58
C PHE A 13 -23.48 -14.13 -7.53
N ASP A 14 -24.29 -14.07 -8.57
CA ASP A 14 -25.47 -14.89 -8.78
C ASP A 14 -25.52 -15.38 -10.22
N LEU A 15 -26.35 -16.40 -10.50
CA LEU A 15 -26.45 -17.02 -11.81
C LEU A 15 -27.05 -16.10 -12.89
N GLU A 16 -27.68 -14.98 -12.50
CA GLU A 16 -28.43 -14.12 -13.41
C GLU A 16 -27.72 -12.82 -13.78
N LYS A 17 -26.73 -12.37 -12.99
CA LYS A 17 -26.13 -11.04 -13.22
C LYS A 17 -24.61 -11.08 -13.14
N LYS A 18 -23.98 -10.85 -14.27
CA LYS A 18 -22.55 -10.57 -14.34
C LYS A 18 -22.28 -9.15 -13.85
N ILE A 19 -21.35 -9.02 -12.92
CA ILE A 19 -20.86 -7.72 -12.42
C ILE A 19 -19.73 -7.22 -13.32
N LEU A 20 -18.85 -8.12 -13.76
CA LEU A 20 -17.85 -7.88 -14.79
C LEU A 20 -18.19 -8.85 -15.95
N ASP A 21 -18.23 -8.35 -17.19
CA ASP A 21 -18.60 -9.12 -18.37
C ASP A 21 -17.60 -8.90 -19.50
N GLY A 22 -16.57 -9.74 -19.55
CA GLY A 22 -15.56 -9.72 -20.60
C GLY A 22 -14.60 -8.52 -20.56
N LEU A 23 -14.34 -7.96 -19.36
CA LEU A 23 -13.47 -6.79 -19.21
C LEU A 23 -12.04 -7.08 -19.68
N THR A 24 -11.53 -6.22 -20.56
CA THR A 24 -10.17 -6.34 -21.10
C THR A 24 -9.49 -4.98 -21.13
N PHE A 25 -8.31 -4.88 -20.49
CA PHE A 25 -7.45 -3.70 -20.52
C PHE A 25 -6.02 -4.06 -20.11
N GLN A 26 -5.10 -3.15 -20.34
CA GLN A 26 -3.74 -3.23 -19.82
C GLN A 26 -3.29 -1.85 -19.33
N ILE A 27 -2.39 -1.85 -18.34
CA ILE A 27 -1.81 -0.63 -17.76
C ILE A 27 -0.30 -0.80 -17.77
N ASP A 28 0.39 0.16 -18.37
CA ASP A 28 1.84 0.17 -18.40
C ASP A 28 2.46 0.78 -17.14
N THR A 29 3.71 0.44 -16.88
CA THR A 29 4.48 0.93 -15.73
C THR A 29 4.46 2.47 -15.69
N GLY A 30 4.06 3.02 -14.56
CA GLY A 30 4.02 4.46 -14.31
C GLY A 30 2.79 5.18 -14.87
N GLU A 31 1.84 4.45 -15.48
CA GLU A 31 0.57 5.05 -15.90
C GLU A 31 -0.34 5.38 -14.73
N ARG A 32 -1.21 6.35 -14.95
CA ARG A 32 -2.30 6.75 -14.05
C ARG A 32 -3.62 6.58 -14.76
N VAL A 33 -4.42 5.64 -14.29
CA VAL A 33 -5.68 5.24 -14.93
C VAL A 33 -6.83 5.44 -13.98
N GLY A 34 -7.88 6.14 -14.45
CA GLY A 34 -9.14 6.29 -13.72
C GLY A 34 -10.19 5.31 -14.21
N ILE A 35 -10.83 4.58 -13.30
CA ILE A 35 -11.99 3.74 -13.60
C ILE A 35 -13.26 4.54 -13.36
N LEU A 36 -14.00 4.80 -14.42
CA LEU A 36 -15.27 5.50 -14.33
C LEU A 36 -16.43 4.52 -14.37
N GLY A 37 -17.37 4.66 -13.44
CA GLY A 37 -18.57 3.83 -13.40
C GLY A 37 -19.50 4.23 -12.25
N ARG A 38 -20.79 3.89 -12.41
CA ARG A 38 -21.80 4.12 -11.37
C ARG A 38 -21.48 3.29 -10.12
N ASN A 39 -22.06 3.67 -8.97
CA ASN A 39 -21.99 2.83 -7.78
C ASN A 39 -22.60 1.45 -8.09
N GLY A 40 -21.92 0.38 -7.66
CA GLY A 40 -22.29 -0.99 -7.98
C GLY A 40 -21.88 -1.48 -9.38
N ALA A 41 -21.11 -0.72 -10.16
CA ALA A 41 -20.60 -1.16 -11.47
C ALA A 41 -19.46 -2.18 -11.43
N GLY A 42 -19.01 -2.58 -10.22
CA GLY A 42 -17.97 -3.59 -10.06
C GLY A 42 -16.56 -3.04 -9.84
N LYS A 43 -16.37 -1.73 -9.61
CA LYS A 43 -15.03 -1.14 -9.35
C LYS A 43 -14.32 -1.84 -8.19
N THR A 44 -14.93 -1.88 -7.01
CA THR A 44 -14.39 -2.57 -5.83
C THR A 44 -14.17 -4.07 -6.09
N THR A 45 -15.05 -4.71 -6.86
CA THR A 45 -14.92 -6.12 -7.26
C THR A 45 -13.65 -6.32 -8.08
N LEU A 46 -13.41 -5.46 -9.07
CA LEU A 46 -12.19 -5.49 -9.88
C LEU A 46 -10.95 -5.32 -9.01
N PHE A 47 -10.91 -4.34 -8.11
CA PHE A 47 -9.77 -4.13 -7.22
C PHE A 47 -9.48 -5.36 -6.34
N LYS A 48 -10.51 -6.00 -5.78
CA LYS A 48 -10.36 -7.23 -5.00
C LYS A 48 -9.84 -8.41 -5.83
N ILE A 49 -10.24 -8.50 -7.09
CA ILE A 49 -9.71 -9.52 -8.00
C ILE A 49 -8.22 -9.25 -8.30
N LEU A 50 -7.84 -8.01 -8.58
CA LEU A 50 -6.45 -7.63 -8.84
C LEU A 50 -5.52 -7.91 -7.66
N THR A 51 -6.02 -7.81 -6.42
CA THR A 51 -5.25 -8.13 -5.20
C THR A 51 -5.29 -9.62 -4.82
N GLY A 52 -6.09 -10.42 -5.52
CA GLY A 52 -6.27 -11.84 -5.18
C GLY A 52 -7.16 -12.08 -3.96
N GLU A 53 -7.87 -11.06 -3.46
CA GLU A 53 -8.84 -11.19 -2.36
C GLU A 53 -10.15 -11.83 -2.81
N LEU A 54 -10.42 -11.83 -4.12
CA LEU A 54 -11.62 -12.38 -4.73
C LEU A 54 -11.28 -13.15 -6.00
N ASP A 55 -11.80 -14.36 -6.12
CA ASP A 55 -11.71 -15.17 -7.35
C ASP A 55 -12.64 -14.63 -8.44
N TYR A 56 -12.32 -14.95 -9.69
CA TYR A 56 -13.11 -14.62 -10.88
C TYR A 56 -13.56 -15.89 -11.61
N ASP A 57 -14.57 -15.77 -12.48
CA ASP A 57 -15.22 -16.91 -13.10
C ASP A 57 -14.55 -17.28 -14.44
N GLU A 58 -14.19 -16.27 -15.25
CA GLU A 58 -13.53 -16.45 -16.56
C GLU A 58 -12.53 -15.33 -16.81
N GLY A 59 -11.59 -15.57 -17.73
CA GLY A 59 -10.58 -14.60 -18.16
C GLY A 59 -9.23 -14.82 -17.52
N GLU A 60 -8.36 -13.84 -17.69
CA GLU A 60 -6.99 -13.85 -17.17
C GLU A 60 -6.64 -12.51 -16.51
N VAL A 61 -5.94 -12.59 -15.39
CA VAL A 61 -5.38 -11.44 -14.67
C VAL A 61 -3.87 -11.62 -14.56
N PHE A 62 -3.14 -10.63 -15.02
CA PHE A 62 -1.68 -10.56 -14.95
C PHE A 62 -1.26 -9.36 -14.10
N ILE A 63 -0.43 -9.60 -13.12
CA ILE A 63 0.30 -8.56 -12.38
C ILE A 63 1.79 -8.82 -12.60
N ALA A 64 2.56 -7.78 -12.92
CA ALA A 64 3.98 -7.92 -13.18
C ALA A 64 4.71 -8.55 -12.00
N PRO A 65 5.52 -9.61 -12.23
CA PRO A 65 6.21 -10.31 -11.15
C PRO A 65 7.11 -9.39 -10.32
N GLY A 66 7.03 -9.53 -8.99
CA GLY A 66 7.82 -8.73 -8.04
C GLY A 66 7.25 -7.35 -7.73
N LYS A 67 6.19 -6.92 -8.41
CA LYS A 67 5.48 -5.68 -8.10
C LYS A 67 4.58 -5.85 -6.87
N ARG A 68 4.55 -4.84 -6.03
CA ARG A 68 3.71 -4.80 -4.82
C ARG A 68 2.51 -3.92 -5.06
N LEU A 69 1.33 -4.49 -4.82
CA LEU A 69 0.07 -3.78 -4.89
C LEU A 69 -0.32 -3.28 -3.50
N GLY A 70 -0.74 -2.02 -3.44
CA GLY A 70 -1.41 -1.47 -2.27
C GLY A 70 -2.85 -1.16 -2.62
N LEU A 71 -3.82 -1.66 -1.83
CA LEU A 71 -5.25 -1.40 -2.03
C LEU A 71 -5.86 -0.70 -0.83
N ILE A 72 -6.59 0.38 -1.06
CA ILE A 72 -7.47 1.02 -0.08
C ILE A 72 -8.89 0.46 -0.26
N SER A 73 -9.20 -0.67 0.29
CA SER A 73 -10.58 -1.16 0.34
C SER A 73 -10.96 -1.72 1.69
N GLN A 74 -10.02 -2.26 2.42
CA GLN A 74 -10.25 -2.85 3.73
C GLN A 74 -9.28 -2.28 4.76
N ILE A 75 -9.83 -1.86 5.89
CA ILE A 75 -9.03 -1.46 7.04
C ILE A 75 -8.61 -2.74 7.76
N PRO A 76 -7.30 -3.05 7.85
CA PRO A 76 -6.84 -4.21 8.59
C PRO A 76 -7.30 -4.16 10.05
N VAL A 77 -7.42 -5.34 10.66
CA VAL A 77 -7.65 -5.43 12.11
C VAL A 77 -6.30 -5.25 12.81
N TYR A 78 -6.22 -4.23 13.64
CA TYR A 78 -5.03 -3.93 14.44
C TYR A 78 -5.27 -4.34 15.91
N PRO A 79 -4.21 -4.60 16.69
CA PRO A 79 -4.30 -4.74 18.14
C PRO A 79 -5.03 -3.56 18.77
N ALA A 80 -5.83 -3.82 19.80
CA ALA A 80 -6.70 -2.79 20.41
C ALA A 80 -5.91 -1.62 21.04
N GLU A 81 -4.67 -1.90 21.46
CA GLU A 81 -3.73 -0.96 22.07
C GLU A 81 -3.00 -0.06 21.05
N TYR A 82 -3.12 -0.35 19.74
CA TYR A 82 -2.41 0.45 18.74
C TYR A 82 -2.97 1.86 18.65
N THR A 83 -2.06 2.82 18.77
CA THR A 83 -2.33 4.21 18.43
C THR A 83 -2.35 4.41 16.92
N VAL A 84 -2.82 5.57 16.47
CA VAL A 84 -2.72 5.97 15.06
C VAL A 84 -1.26 5.98 14.59
N GLU A 85 -0.32 6.43 15.43
CA GLU A 85 1.10 6.39 15.15
C GLU A 85 1.59 4.96 14.89
N ASP A 86 1.20 4.01 15.74
CA ASP A 86 1.58 2.60 15.59
C ASP A 86 1.05 2.03 14.28
N VAL A 87 -0.19 2.35 13.92
CA VAL A 87 -0.78 1.92 12.64
C VAL A 87 -0.02 2.48 11.45
N LEU A 88 0.33 3.77 11.44
CA LEU A 88 1.14 4.36 10.37
C LEU A 88 2.50 3.66 10.24
N ARG A 89 3.14 3.35 11.38
CA ARG A 89 4.44 2.68 11.41
C ARG A 89 4.41 1.24 10.94
N THR A 90 3.25 0.55 10.95
CA THR A 90 3.16 -0.80 10.37
C THR A 90 3.56 -0.85 8.89
N ALA A 91 3.49 0.26 8.18
CA ALA A 91 3.97 0.39 6.80
C ALA A 91 5.45 0.02 6.65
N PHE A 92 6.24 0.20 7.71
CA PHE A 92 7.69 -0.05 7.72
C PHE A 92 8.07 -1.45 8.23
N SER A 93 7.13 -2.34 8.47
CA SER A 93 7.37 -3.68 9.04
C SER A 93 8.44 -4.49 8.29
N ARG A 94 8.58 -4.26 6.98
CA ARG A 94 9.65 -4.87 6.17
C ARG A 94 11.02 -4.26 6.49
N MET A 95 11.08 -2.94 6.65
CA MET A 95 12.32 -2.24 7.03
C MET A 95 12.77 -2.63 8.43
N GLU A 96 11.83 -2.76 9.36
CA GLU A 96 12.11 -3.22 10.72
C GLU A 96 12.68 -4.64 10.73
N ARG A 97 12.17 -5.53 9.89
CA ARG A 97 12.75 -6.88 9.73
C ARG A 97 14.16 -6.85 9.18
N LEU A 98 14.41 -6.04 8.13
CA LEU A 98 15.75 -5.86 7.57
C LEU A 98 16.71 -5.31 8.63
N LYS A 99 16.26 -4.32 9.41
CA LYS A 99 17.04 -3.76 10.50
C LYS A 99 17.35 -4.80 11.56
N GLY A 100 16.38 -5.60 11.99
CA GLY A 100 16.59 -6.69 12.94
C GLY A 100 17.61 -7.74 12.46
N GLU A 101 17.57 -8.10 11.16
CA GLU A 101 18.60 -8.97 10.57
C GLU A 101 19.99 -8.31 10.58
N MET A 102 20.06 -7.00 10.29
CA MET A 102 21.32 -6.24 10.31
C MET A 102 21.89 -6.16 11.74
N ASP A 103 21.03 -5.84 12.72
CA ASP A 103 21.42 -5.73 14.12
C ASP A 103 21.96 -7.09 14.64
N ALA A 104 21.30 -8.20 14.31
CA ALA A 104 21.75 -9.55 14.66
C ALA A 104 23.12 -9.92 14.02
N LEU A 105 23.39 -9.46 12.79
CA LEU A 105 24.70 -9.65 12.16
C LEU A 105 25.76 -8.74 12.80
N ALA A 106 25.41 -7.50 13.14
CA ALA A 106 26.31 -6.57 13.84
C ALA A 106 26.74 -7.13 15.21
N GLU A 107 25.81 -7.74 15.96
CA GLU A 107 26.13 -8.42 17.22
C GLU A 107 27.11 -9.59 17.03
N LYS A 108 26.94 -10.42 15.98
CA LYS A 108 27.88 -11.50 15.65
C LYS A 108 29.26 -10.96 15.31
N MET A 109 29.31 -9.86 14.53
CA MET A 109 30.57 -9.20 14.17
C MET A 109 31.28 -8.63 15.43
N ALA A 110 30.51 -8.02 16.34
CA ALA A 110 31.04 -7.54 17.62
C ALA A 110 31.56 -8.67 18.51
N ALA A 111 30.96 -9.87 18.42
CA ALA A 111 31.41 -11.08 19.09
C ALA A 111 32.64 -11.75 18.42
N GLY A 112 33.17 -11.18 17.33
CA GLY A 112 34.39 -11.63 16.66
C GLY A 112 34.17 -12.41 15.36
N ASP A 113 32.94 -12.56 14.86
CA ASP A 113 32.68 -13.15 13.54
C ASP A 113 33.07 -12.18 12.43
N SER A 114 34.24 -12.37 11.85
CA SER A 114 34.74 -11.61 10.70
C SER A 114 34.68 -12.39 9.39
N SER A 115 33.80 -13.42 9.32
CA SER A 115 33.67 -14.22 8.10
C SER A 115 33.19 -13.37 6.92
N ALA A 116 33.74 -13.65 5.73
CA ALA A 116 33.35 -12.98 4.50
C ALA A 116 31.84 -13.06 4.22
N ALA A 117 31.21 -14.19 4.60
CA ALA A 117 29.77 -14.40 4.45
C ALA A 117 28.95 -13.43 5.32
N THR A 118 29.31 -13.22 6.59
CA THR A 118 28.65 -12.28 7.51
C THR A 118 28.80 -10.84 7.03
N LEU A 119 30.02 -10.45 6.60
CA LEU A 119 30.31 -9.10 6.11
C LEU A 119 29.53 -8.79 4.81
N THR A 120 29.53 -9.70 3.85
CA THR A 120 28.78 -9.54 2.60
C THR A 120 27.28 -9.43 2.88
N ARG A 121 26.73 -10.33 3.71
CA ARG A 121 25.29 -10.30 4.05
C ARG A 121 24.88 -9.00 4.74
N TYR A 122 25.70 -8.49 5.68
CA TYR A 122 25.44 -7.20 6.32
C TYR A 122 25.47 -6.05 5.30
N GLY A 123 26.44 -6.03 4.41
CA GLY A 123 26.56 -5.02 3.35
C GLY A 123 25.33 -5.01 2.43
N ASP A 124 24.88 -6.18 1.98
CA ASP A 124 23.70 -6.32 1.11
C ASP A 124 22.41 -5.83 1.80
N LEU A 125 22.22 -6.20 3.08
CA LEU A 125 21.07 -5.76 3.86
C LEU A 125 21.11 -4.25 4.12
N SER A 126 22.29 -3.70 4.44
CA SER A 126 22.49 -2.27 4.67
C SER A 126 22.17 -1.45 3.41
N ALA A 127 22.69 -1.85 2.25
CA ALA A 127 22.40 -1.20 0.98
C ALA A 127 20.89 -1.24 0.65
N ARG A 128 20.24 -2.37 0.93
CA ARG A 128 18.80 -2.52 0.71
C ARG A 128 17.97 -1.68 1.67
N PHE A 129 18.35 -1.62 2.96
CA PHE A 129 17.70 -0.79 3.97
C PHE A 129 17.82 0.70 3.65
N GLU A 130 19.01 1.15 3.24
CA GLU A 130 19.26 2.53 2.80
C GLU A 130 18.47 2.87 1.52
N GLY A 131 18.46 1.98 0.53
CA GLY A 131 17.68 2.15 -0.71
C GLY A 131 16.18 2.27 -0.50
N LEU A 132 15.65 1.73 0.60
CA LEU A 132 14.25 1.86 1.04
C LEU A 132 14.00 3.13 1.89
N GLY A 133 15.00 3.97 2.14
CA GLY A 133 14.87 5.14 3.01
C GLY A 133 14.71 4.82 4.50
N GLY A 134 15.26 3.67 4.94
CA GLY A 134 15.05 3.14 6.29
C GLY A 134 15.50 4.06 7.43
N TRP A 135 16.37 5.04 7.16
CA TRP A 135 16.85 6.01 8.13
C TRP A 135 15.94 7.23 8.33
N ASP A 136 14.91 7.41 7.47
CA ASP A 136 14.11 8.65 7.45
C ASP A 136 12.60 8.40 7.65
N THR A 137 12.26 7.34 8.35
CA THR A 137 10.86 6.91 8.57
C THR A 137 10.05 7.94 9.36
N ASP A 138 10.66 8.63 10.34
CA ASP A 138 9.97 9.65 11.14
C ASP A 138 9.57 10.86 10.31
N THR A 139 10.44 11.32 9.43
CA THR A 139 10.14 12.40 8.47
C THR A 139 9.05 11.98 7.50
N ALA A 140 9.10 10.74 7.00
CA ALA A 140 8.09 10.19 6.11
C ALA A 140 6.70 10.16 6.78
N VAL A 141 6.61 9.63 8.02
CA VAL A 141 5.36 9.61 8.79
C VAL A 141 4.84 11.03 8.99
N SER A 142 5.68 11.95 9.44
CA SER A 142 5.27 13.33 9.71
C SER A 142 4.77 14.05 8.45
N LYS A 143 5.44 13.83 7.31
CA LYS A 143 5.02 14.40 6.02
C LYS A 143 3.65 13.89 5.58
N VAL A 144 3.42 12.60 5.67
CA VAL A 144 2.15 11.98 5.27
C VAL A 144 1.03 12.36 6.25
N ALA A 145 1.30 12.30 7.55
CA ALA A 145 0.34 12.69 8.59
C ALA A 145 -0.12 14.15 8.40
N ASN A 146 0.82 15.09 8.24
CA ASN A 146 0.49 16.51 7.99
C ASN A 146 -0.30 16.69 6.68
N GLY A 147 0.08 15.98 5.62
CA GLY A 147 -0.62 16.04 4.32
C GLY A 147 -2.06 15.57 4.40
N LEU A 148 -2.32 14.55 5.20
CA LEU A 148 -3.66 13.99 5.41
C LEU A 148 -4.38 14.60 6.62
N THR A 149 -3.91 15.70 7.17
CA THR A 149 -4.52 16.38 8.35
C THR A 149 -4.69 15.46 9.56
N ILE A 150 -3.70 14.56 9.78
CA ILE A 150 -3.58 13.72 10.98
C ILE A 150 -2.64 14.44 11.94
N ASP A 151 -3.21 15.22 12.84
CA ASP A 151 -2.44 16.01 13.80
C ASP A 151 -1.87 15.17 14.97
N ASP A 152 -0.99 15.78 15.78
CA ASP A 152 -0.34 15.08 16.89
C ASP A 152 -1.33 14.56 17.92
N SER A 153 -2.46 15.24 18.12
CA SER A 153 -3.51 14.82 19.03
C SER A 153 -4.19 13.54 18.52
N MET A 154 -4.45 13.47 17.22
CA MET A 154 -4.99 12.29 16.58
C MET A 154 -3.99 11.14 16.56
N ARG A 155 -2.69 11.42 16.31
CA ARG A 155 -1.62 10.39 16.29
C ARG A 155 -1.52 9.63 17.61
N SER A 156 -1.81 10.30 18.73
CA SER A 156 -1.74 9.71 20.08
C SER A 156 -3.00 8.94 20.48
N ARG A 157 -4.11 9.03 19.72
CA ARG A 157 -5.36 8.33 20.02
C ARG A 157 -5.27 6.85 19.64
N LEU A 158 -6.04 6.01 20.34
CA LEU A 158 -6.21 4.61 19.95
C LEU A 158 -6.93 4.52 18.60
N PHE A 159 -6.39 3.72 17.70
CA PHE A 159 -7.00 3.52 16.38
C PHE A 159 -8.42 2.95 16.47
N SER A 160 -8.68 2.11 17.48
CA SER A 160 -10.00 1.53 17.74
C SER A 160 -11.09 2.57 18.01
N GLU A 161 -10.73 3.72 18.60
CA GLU A 161 -11.63 4.81 18.98
C GLU A 161 -11.97 5.78 17.85
N LEU A 162 -11.31 5.66 16.70
CA LEU A 162 -11.54 6.54 15.57
C LEU A 162 -12.88 6.28 14.89
N SER A 163 -13.48 7.32 14.32
CA SER A 163 -14.61 7.22 13.40
C SER A 163 -14.21 6.47 12.13
N GLY A 164 -15.19 5.95 11.36
CA GLY A 164 -14.93 5.25 10.11
C GLY A 164 -14.11 6.08 9.11
N GLY A 165 -14.44 7.37 8.96
CA GLY A 165 -13.70 8.28 8.09
C GLY A 165 -12.26 8.55 8.54
N GLU A 166 -12.04 8.73 9.85
CA GLU A 166 -10.69 8.87 10.42
C GLU A 166 -9.86 7.59 10.19
N LYS A 167 -10.46 6.41 10.38
CA LYS A 167 -9.81 5.11 10.11
C LYS A 167 -9.39 4.98 8.65
N THR A 168 -10.26 5.37 7.72
CA THR A 168 -9.97 5.34 6.28
C THR A 168 -8.80 6.28 5.97
N ARG A 169 -8.77 7.49 6.54
CA ARG A 169 -7.70 8.48 6.37
C ARG A 169 -6.35 7.95 6.88
N VAL A 170 -6.33 7.36 8.07
CA VAL A 170 -5.12 6.75 8.65
C VAL A 170 -4.64 5.58 7.80
N ASN A 171 -5.55 4.71 7.35
CA ASN A 171 -5.19 3.58 6.49
C ASN A 171 -4.64 4.02 5.13
N LEU A 172 -5.18 5.13 4.57
CA LEU A 172 -4.61 5.77 3.38
C LEU A 172 -3.17 6.23 3.65
N GLY A 173 -2.93 6.89 4.79
CA GLY A 173 -1.59 7.31 5.20
C GLY A 173 -0.62 6.13 5.32
N ARG A 174 -1.04 5.06 5.95
CA ARG A 174 -0.26 3.82 6.05
C ARG A 174 0.09 3.25 4.67
N LEU A 175 -0.88 3.19 3.76
CA LEU A 175 -0.65 2.67 2.41
C LEU A 175 0.33 3.55 1.61
N ILE A 176 0.24 4.86 1.75
CA ILE A 176 1.16 5.82 1.12
C ILE A 176 2.60 5.64 1.63
N LEU A 177 2.76 5.31 2.93
CA LEU A 177 4.05 5.03 3.54
C LEU A 177 4.61 3.65 3.15
N GLU A 178 3.73 2.73 2.74
CA GLU A 178 4.14 1.43 2.27
C GLU A 178 4.82 1.57 0.91
N ASP A 179 6.02 1.03 0.76
CA ASP A 179 6.78 1.06 -0.49
C ASP A 179 6.11 0.16 -1.54
N THR A 180 5.02 0.66 -2.16
CA THR A 180 4.23 -0.03 -3.19
C THR A 180 4.66 0.39 -4.59
N ASP A 181 4.54 -0.52 -5.56
CA ASP A 181 4.83 -0.27 -6.98
C ASP A 181 3.56 0.08 -7.75
N ILE A 182 2.42 -0.46 -7.31
CA ILE A 182 1.09 -0.28 -7.91
C ILE A 182 0.12 0.14 -6.81
N LEU A 183 -0.50 1.28 -6.97
CA LEU A 183 -1.44 1.86 -6.02
C LEU A 183 -2.86 1.74 -6.55
N LEU A 184 -3.70 0.99 -5.84
CA LEU A 184 -5.13 0.83 -6.15
C LEU A 184 -5.95 1.64 -5.14
N LEU A 185 -6.69 2.63 -5.62
CA LEU A 185 -7.42 3.59 -4.81
C LEU A 185 -8.92 3.54 -5.12
N ASP A 186 -9.71 2.87 -4.29
CA ASP A 186 -11.16 2.81 -4.44
C ASP A 186 -11.81 4.00 -3.72
N GLU A 187 -12.24 4.99 -4.51
CA GLU A 187 -12.90 6.21 -4.03
C GLU A 187 -12.16 6.91 -2.86
N PRO A 188 -10.83 7.19 -3.01
CA PRO A 188 -9.96 7.60 -1.90
C PRO A 188 -10.33 8.93 -1.26
N THR A 189 -11.12 9.76 -1.94
CA THR A 189 -11.50 11.11 -1.48
C THR A 189 -12.74 11.13 -0.59
N ASN A 190 -13.50 10.04 -0.50
CA ASN A 190 -14.81 10.02 0.19
C ASN A 190 -14.80 10.44 1.67
N HIS A 191 -13.66 10.44 2.34
CA HIS A 191 -13.54 10.78 3.76
C HIS A 191 -12.44 11.81 4.02
N LEU A 192 -12.02 12.51 2.98
CA LEU A 192 -11.00 13.54 3.04
C LEU A 192 -11.64 14.93 2.99
N ASP A 193 -11.08 15.86 3.76
CA ASP A 193 -11.35 17.27 3.56
C ASP A 193 -10.63 17.80 2.30
N LEU A 194 -10.92 19.05 1.93
CA LEU A 194 -10.38 19.66 0.73
C LEU A 194 -8.84 19.69 0.73
N GLN A 195 -8.24 19.99 1.89
CA GLN A 195 -6.78 20.08 2.01
C GLN A 195 -6.12 18.71 1.80
N ALA A 196 -6.63 17.67 2.44
CA ALA A 196 -6.13 16.29 2.30
C ALA A 196 -6.36 15.77 0.86
N THR A 197 -7.48 16.13 0.22
CA THR A 197 -7.75 15.78 -1.18
C THR A 197 -6.71 16.41 -2.12
N MET A 198 -6.46 17.71 -2.01
CA MET A 198 -5.46 18.41 -2.81
C MET A 198 -4.05 17.82 -2.60
N TRP A 199 -3.71 17.51 -1.36
CA TRP A 199 -2.42 16.89 -1.06
C TRP A 199 -2.30 15.49 -1.68
N LEU A 200 -3.37 14.68 -1.62
CA LEU A 200 -3.41 13.34 -2.23
C LEU A 200 -3.27 13.42 -3.76
N GLU A 201 -3.94 14.36 -4.41
CA GLU A 201 -3.82 14.59 -5.85
C GLU A 201 -2.37 14.95 -6.24
N GLU A 202 -1.74 15.84 -5.47
CA GLU A 202 -0.33 16.19 -5.66
C GLU A 202 0.59 14.99 -5.44
N TYR A 203 0.33 14.18 -4.40
CA TYR A 203 1.07 12.95 -4.14
C TYR A 203 0.96 11.97 -5.32
N ILE A 204 -0.27 11.67 -5.77
CA ILE A 204 -0.54 10.77 -6.91
C ILE A 204 0.17 11.29 -8.17
N SER A 205 0.18 12.60 -8.41
CA SER A 205 0.84 13.18 -9.58
C SER A 205 2.37 12.96 -9.60
N LYS A 206 2.98 12.86 -8.42
CA LYS A 206 4.44 12.67 -8.23
C LYS A 206 4.83 11.22 -7.96
N PHE A 207 3.85 10.35 -7.74
CA PHE A 207 4.11 8.93 -7.47
C PHE A 207 4.80 8.29 -8.68
N ARG A 208 5.87 7.54 -8.45
CA ARG A 208 6.68 6.95 -9.54
C ARG A 208 6.14 5.64 -10.08
N GLY A 209 5.27 4.98 -9.31
CA GLY A 209 4.64 3.73 -9.68
C GLY A 209 3.37 3.93 -10.50
N THR A 210 2.67 2.84 -10.73
CA THR A 210 1.39 2.79 -11.45
C THR A 210 0.23 3.08 -10.50
N VAL A 211 -0.74 3.86 -10.95
CA VAL A 211 -1.93 4.20 -10.15
C VAL A 211 -3.19 3.82 -10.90
N LEU A 212 -4.09 3.14 -10.21
CA LEU A 212 -5.45 2.83 -10.67
C LEU A 212 -6.46 3.36 -9.64
N THR A 213 -7.35 4.27 -10.04
CA THR A 213 -8.31 4.94 -9.17
C THR A 213 -9.72 4.93 -9.71
#